data_4976f7ced503285d87ed963b742bb156
#
_entry.id   4976f7ced503285d87ed963b742bb156
#
_cell.length_a   1.000
_cell.length_b   1.000
_cell.length_c   1.000
_cell.angle_alpha   90.00
_cell.angle_beta   90.00
_cell.angle_gamma   90.00
#
_symmetry.space_group_name_H-M   'P 1'
#
loop_
_entity.id
_entity.type
_entity.pdbx_description
1 polymer ?
#
loop_
_entity_poly.entity_id
_entity_poly.type
_entity_poly.pdbx_seq_one_letter_code
_entity_poly.pdbx_strand_id
1 'polypeptide(L)'
;LVRPNCAFTTHTPVKAGHDVFSYEIAHRVVGDMLPWHIKDLAGQDSLSMTLLAMHLSHYTHGVSEIHGEVSASMFPDEEVDYITNGIHHRTWACDEMSKVLDKYASGWKKDPSVLTVLDCDDIPDKEIWNAHQSAKKRLIEEVNKHTVTPFDSDTLTIASARRVVPYKRPELLYQNLERLKEVAGGRVQIIHAGNAHPSDKFSQDVIQRMVQRSSSLKDFVKIVFLENYNPDLAKLMVSGADVWLNTPMRLFEASGTSGMKACVNGVLNLSTLDGWWIEGYSKDPESGWRIGPLARATDGEAHRKIDAEDLYTQLQFEVIPEYYYENRIRWIRRMKRAIGLVGFFNTNRCVNEYIEKAWTA
;
A
#
# COMPACT_ATOMS: atom_id res chain seq x y z
N LEU A 1 -33.70 6.74 15.08
CA LEU A 1 -33.30 8.10 14.75
C LEU A 1 -31.81 8.20 14.32
N VAL A 2 -30.91 7.33 14.84
CA VAL A 2 -29.47 7.34 14.54
C VAL A 2 -29.18 6.64 13.22
N ARG A 3 -29.65 5.40 13.07
CA ARG A 3 -29.34 4.49 11.96
C ARG A 3 -29.48 5.14 10.56
N PRO A 4 -30.57 5.85 10.22
CA PRO A 4 -30.73 6.45 8.89
C PRO A 4 -29.73 7.56 8.56
N ASN A 5 -29.00 8.06 9.57
CA ASN A 5 -28.07 9.18 9.42
C ASN A 5 -26.60 8.76 9.61
N CYS A 6 -26.33 7.45 9.74
CA CYS A 6 -24.98 6.95 9.96
C CYS A 6 -24.60 5.93 8.88
N ALA A 7 -23.38 6.07 8.37
CA ALA A 7 -22.70 5.05 7.58
C ALA A 7 -21.44 4.60 8.32
N PHE A 8 -21.12 3.32 8.24
CA PHE A 8 -19.95 2.74 8.88
C PHE A 8 -18.94 2.25 7.85
N THR A 9 -17.69 2.70 7.99
CA THR A 9 -16.56 2.21 7.23
C THR A 9 -15.69 1.32 8.09
N THR A 10 -15.58 0.03 7.77
CA THR A 10 -14.57 -0.82 8.39
C THR A 10 -13.22 -0.64 7.68
N HIS A 11 -12.11 -0.67 8.45
CA HIS A 11 -10.77 -0.42 7.93
C HIS A 11 -9.80 -1.58 8.14
N THR A 12 -10.26 -2.72 8.66
CA THR A 12 -9.38 -3.85 8.95
C THR A 12 -10.06 -5.19 8.74
N PRO A 13 -9.42 -6.12 8.00
CA PRO A 13 -9.84 -7.51 7.93
C PRO A 13 -9.23 -8.37 9.05
N VAL A 14 -8.52 -7.74 10.01
CA VAL A 14 -7.81 -8.45 11.09
C VAL A 14 -8.69 -8.45 12.34
N LYS A 15 -9.05 -9.64 12.82
CA LYS A 15 -9.91 -9.81 14.01
C LYS A 15 -9.48 -8.99 15.23
N ALA A 16 -8.16 -8.89 15.46
CA ALA A 16 -7.60 -8.10 16.56
C ALA A 16 -7.79 -6.57 16.42
N GLY A 17 -8.20 -6.09 15.26
CA GLY A 17 -8.52 -4.68 15.02
C GLY A 17 -9.98 -4.30 15.27
N HIS A 18 -10.82 -5.27 15.71
CA HIS A 18 -12.22 -5.08 16.09
C HIS A 18 -12.31 -5.08 17.61
N ASP A 19 -12.50 -3.92 18.21
CA ASP A 19 -12.54 -3.77 19.65
C ASP A 19 -13.75 -4.47 20.27
N VAL A 20 -13.48 -5.27 21.30
CA VAL A 20 -14.49 -6.03 22.06
C VAL A 20 -14.23 -5.86 23.55
N PHE A 21 -15.26 -5.49 24.29
CA PHE A 21 -15.22 -5.27 25.74
C PHE A 21 -16.18 -6.19 26.49
N SER A 22 -15.81 -6.63 27.69
CA SER A 22 -16.78 -7.26 28.57
C SER A 22 -17.86 -6.26 29.00
N TYR A 23 -19.10 -6.70 29.16
CA TYR A 23 -20.18 -5.83 29.64
C TYR A 23 -19.89 -5.29 31.05
N GLU A 24 -19.15 -6.03 31.88
CA GLU A 24 -18.71 -5.54 33.19
C GLU A 24 -17.86 -4.28 33.07
N ILE A 25 -16.86 -4.29 32.18
CA ILE A 25 -16.01 -3.11 31.92
C ILE A 25 -16.86 -1.98 31.34
N ALA A 26 -17.70 -2.29 30.35
CA ALA A 26 -18.56 -1.31 29.70
C ALA A 26 -19.47 -0.60 30.73
N HIS A 27 -20.19 -1.37 31.57
CA HIS A 27 -21.03 -0.80 32.63
C HIS A 27 -20.25 0.02 33.66
N ARG A 28 -19.05 -0.42 34.03
CA ARG A 28 -18.19 0.33 34.96
C ARG A 28 -17.75 1.69 34.40
N VAL A 29 -17.53 1.80 33.08
CA VAL A 29 -17.04 3.01 32.44
C VAL A 29 -18.19 3.95 32.03
N VAL A 30 -19.24 3.41 31.44
CA VAL A 30 -20.35 4.17 30.81
C VAL A 30 -21.60 4.21 31.68
N GLY A 31 -21.74 3.28 32.65
CA GLY A 31 -22.85 3.24 33.60
C GLY A 31 -24.22 3.09 32.90
N ASP A 32 -25.16 3.87 33.38
CA ASP A 32 -26.56 3.85 32.92
C ASP A 32 -26.77 4.48 31.54
N MET A 33 -25.72 4.96 30.89
CA MET A 33 -25.80 5.42 29.50
C MET A 33 -25.90 4.29 28.50
N LEU A 34 -25.60 3.03 28.89
CA LEU A 34 -25.84 1.87 28.04
C LEU A 34 -27.34 1.56 27.97
N PRO A 35 -27.93 1.54 26.77
CA PRO A 35 -29.34 1.18 26.65
C PRO A 35 -29.57 -0.29 27.07
N TRP A 36 -30.75 -0.58 27.61
CA TRP A 36 -31.10 -1.92 28.11
C TRP A 36 -31.00 -3.02 27.03
N HIS A 37 -31.20 -2.66 25.77
CA HIS A 37 -31.13 -3.57 24.61
C HIS A 37 -29.75 -3.57 23.94
N ILE A 38 -28.69 -3.10 24.61
CA ILE A 38 -27.35 -3.01 24.03
C ILE A 38 -26.81 -4.36 23.53
N LYS A 39 -27.20 -5.45 24.17
CA LYS A 39 -26.80 -6.80 23.78
C LYS A 39 -27.37 -7.24 22.40
N ASP A 40 -28.54 -6.73 22.04
CA ASP A 40 -29.13 -6.98 20.73
C ASP A 40 -28.39 -6.21 19.61
N LEU A 41 -27.76 -5.12 19.96
CA LEU A 41 -27.01 -4.27 19.02
C LEU A 41 -25.50 -4.60 18.93
N ALA A 42 -24.92 -5.07 20.03
CA ALA A 42 -23.46 -5.18 20.13
C ALA A 42 -22.95 -6.61 20.40
N GLY A 43 -23.86 -7.58 20.48
CA GLY A 43 -23.54 -8.99 20.74
C GLY A 43 -23.90 -9.44 22.15
N GLN A 44 -24.34 -10.70 22.30
CA GLN A 44 -24.88 -11.22 23.55
C GLN A 44 -23.86 -11.40 24.66
N ASP A 45 -22.65 -11.87 24.31
CA ASP A 45 -21.61 -12.24 25.28
C ASP A 45 -20.69 -11.06 25.64
N SER A 46 -20.46 -10.15 24.69
CA SER A 46 -19.53 -9.03 24.82
C SER A 46 -19.95 -7.88 23.92
N LEU A 47 -19.56 -6.68 24.32
CA LEU A 47 -19.78 -5.44 23.56
C LEU A 47 -18.78 -5.39 22.40
N SER A 48 -19.21 -5.73 21.19
CA SER A 48 -18.46 -5.52 19.96
C SER A 48 -18.72 -4.13 19.39
N MET A 49 -17.70 -3.29 19.31
CA MET A 49 -17.82 -1.94 18.75
C MET A 49 -18.16 -1.98 17.26
N THR A 50 -17.71 -3.00 16.56
CA THR A 50 -17.99 -3.18 15.13
C THR A 50 -19.43 -3.55 14.88
N LEU A 51 -20.00 -4.55 15.61
CA LEU A 51 -21.41 -4.89 15.49
C LEU A 51 -22.31 -3.72 15.87
N LEU A 52 -21.95 -3.01 16.94
CA LEU A 52 -22.68 -1.81 17.34
C LEU A 52 -22.70 -0.76 16.23
N ALA A 53 -21.56 -0.52 15.60
CA ALA A 53 -21.45 0.44 14.50
C ALA A 53 -22.26 -0.01 13.27
N MET A 54 -22.22 -1.28 12.91
CA MET A 54 -22.99 -1.86 11.80
C MET A 54 -24.50 -1.73 12.05
N HIS A 55 -24.99 -2.14 13.22
CA HIS A 55 -26.41 -2.06 13.56
C HIS A 55 -26.96 -0.63 13.70
N LEU A 56 -26.09 0.34 14.04
CA LEU A 56 -26.44 1.77 14.11
C LEU A 56 -26.24 2.52 12.79
N SER A 57 -25.82 1.85 11.74
CA SER A 57 -25.62 2.44 10.40
C SER A 57 -26.60 1.85 9.38
N HIS A 58 -27.04 2.67 8.45
CA HIS A 58 -27.89 2.21 7.33
C HIS A 58 -27.06 1.59 6.20
N TYR A 59 -25.76 1.97 6.12
CA TYR A 59 -24.83 1.50 5.13
C TYR A 59 -23.49 1.14 5.78
N THR A 60 -23.00 -0.06 5.47
CA THR A 60 -21.70 -0.55 5.95
C THR A 60 -20.84 -0.97 4.77
N HIS A 61 -19.55 -0.56 4.77
CA HIS A 61 -18.67 -0.91 3.68
C HIS A 61 -17.21 -1.09 4.09
N GLY A 62 -16.49 -1.93 3.31
CA GLY A 62 -15.04 -2.04 3.31
C GLY A 62 -14.38 -0.98 2.44
N VAL A 63 -13.04 -0.98 2.39
CA VAL A 63 -12.21 0.04 1.73
C VAL A 63 -11.47 -0.48 0.48
N SER A 64 -11.82 -1.66 0.01
CA SER A 64 -11.53 -2.26 -1.30
C SER A 64 -12.52 -3.38 -1.56
N GLU A 65 -12.63 -3.84 -2.81
CA GLU A 65 -13.52 -4.94 -3.19
C GLU A 65 -13.29 -6.19 -2.32
N ILE A 66 -12.03 -6.67 -2.27
CA ILE A 66 -11.67 -7.85 -1.47
C ILE A 66 -11.92 -7.63 0.04
N HIS A 67 -11.76 -6.41 0.53
CA HIS A 67 -12.03 -6.12 1.94
C HIS A 67 -13.53 -6.16 2.26
N GLY A 68 -14.40 -5.76 1.33
CA GLY A 68 -15.84 -5.96 1.45
C GLY A 68 -16.19 -7.45 1.56
N GLU A 69 -15.65 -8.29 0.66
CA GLU A 69 -15.85 -9.75 0.67
C GLU A 69 -15.38 -10.39 2.01
N VAL A 70 -14.19 -10.01 2.48
CA VAL A 70 -13.63 -10.51 3.74
C VAL A 70 -14.48 -10.06 4.93
N SER A 71 -14.90 -8.80 4.95
CA SER A 71 -15.74 -8.26 6.03
C SER A 71 -17.12 -8.93 6.07
N ALA A 72 -17.76 -9.17 4.92
CA ALA A 72 -18.99 -9.94 4.83
C ALA A 72 -18.81 -11.39 5.37
N SER A 73 -17.66 -12.00 5.11
CA SER A 73 -17.34 -13.34 5.66
C SER A 73 -17.10 -13.32 7.17
N MET A 74 -16.59 -12.20 7.72
CA MET A 74 -16.38 -12.04 9.17
C MET A 74 -17.68 -11.76 9.93
N PHE A 75 -18.66 -11.14 9.27
CA PHE A 75 -19.95 -10.72 9.81
C PHE A 75 -21.07 -11.24 8.88
N PRO A 76 -21.33 -12.55 8.88
CA PRO A 76 -22.21 -13.20 7.88
C PRO A 76 -23.68 -12.78 7.98
N ASP A 77 -24.10 -12.21 9.10
CA ASP A 77 -25.47 -11.72 9.31
C ASP A 77 -25.62 -10.23 8.88
N GLU A 78 -24.53 -9.60 8.42
CA GLU A 78 -24.51 -8.18 8.06
C GLU A 78 -24.26 -7.98 6.56
N GLU A 79 -24.94 -6.99 6.00
CA GLU A 79 -24.68 -6.55 4.63
C GLU A 79 -23.46 -5.61 4.61
N VAL A 80 -22.41 -6.02 3.90
CA VAL A 80 -21.19 -5.22 3.75
C VAL A 80 -20.86 -5.03 2.27
N ASP A 81 -20.95 -3.79 1.81
CA ASP A 81 -20.52 -3.35 0.47
C ASP A 81 -19.04 -2.89 0.51
N TYR A 82 -18.57 -2.27 -0.54
CA TYR A 82 -17.25 -1.63 -0.56
C TYR A 82 -17.25 -0.29 -1.29
N ILE A 83 -16.36 0.58 -0.85
CA ILE A 83 -15.93 1.78 -1.57
C ILE A 83 -14.42 1.78 -1.54
N THR A 84 -13.79 1.52 -2.67
CA THR A 84 -12.33 1.42 -2.72
C THR A 84 -11.68 2.76 -2.42
N ASN A 85 -10.69 2.76 -1.54
CA ASN A 85 -9.95 3.97 -1.17
C ASN A 85 -9.31 4.64 -2.39
N GLY A 86 -9.08 5.93 -2.25
CA GLY A 86 -8.32 6.74 -3.17
C GLY A 86 -7.36 7.68 -2.43
N ILE A 87 -6.43 8.26 -3.17
CA ILE A 87 -5.48 9.23 -2.64
C ILE A 87 -5.83 10.65 -3.08
N HIS A 88 -5.43 11.64 -2.29
CA HIS A 88 -5.45 13.03 -2.75
C HIS A 88 -4.23 13.26 -3.67
N HIS A 89 -4.44 13.10 -4.97
CA HIS A 89 -3.41 13.08 -6.00
C HIS A 89 -2.47 14.29 -5.94
N ARG A 90 -2.99 15.51 -5.69
CA ARG A 90 -2.19 16.74 -5.58
C ARG A 90 -1.23 16.75 -4.40
N THR A 91 -1.60 16.14 -3.28
CA THR A 91 -0.74 16.07 -2.08
C THR A 91 0.44 15.11 -2.28
N TRP A 92 0.23 14.04 -3.08
CA TRP A 92 1.19 12.95 -3.22
C TRP A 92 2.01 13.03 -4.50
N ALA A 93 1.57 13.77 -5.52
CA ALA A 93 2.42 14.09 -6.68
C ALA A 93 3.56 15.03 -6.26
N CYS A 94 4.79 14.66 -6.57
CA CYS A 94 5.95 15.54 -6.36
C CYS A 94 5.93 16.71 -7.36
N ASP A 95 6.69 17.74 -7.07
CA ASP A 95 6.70 18.97 -7.88
C ASP A 95 7.15 18.71 -9.32
N GLU A 96 8.12 17.80 -9.51
CA GLU A 96 8.64 17.45 -10.82
C GLU A 96 7.57 16.77 -11.69
N MET A 97 6.89 15.77 -11.13
CA MET A 97 5.81 15.07 -11.83
C MET A 97 4.60 15.97 -12.02
N SER A 98 4.27 16.81 -11.04
CA SER A 98 3.18 17.79 -11.16
C SER A 98 3.38 18.74 -12.33
N LYS A 99 4.62 19.21 -12.58
CA LYS A 99 4.95 20.08 -13.74
C LYS A 99 4.72 19.35 -15.08
N VAL A 100 5.07 18.08 -15.16
CA VAL A 100 4.81 17.26 -16.34
C VAL A 100 3.32 17.10 -16.57
N LEU A 101 2.57 16.74 -15.52
CA LEU A 101 1.11 16.57 -15.60
C LEU A 101 0.40 17.91 -15.89
N ASP A 102 0.86 19.04 -15.38
CA ASP A 102 0.32 20.36 -15.70
C ASP A 102 0.46 20.68 -17.19
N LYS A 103 1.53 20.21 -17.82
CA LYS A 103 1.82 20.46 -19.23
C LYS A 103 1.03 19.56 -20.18
N TYR A 104 0.87 18.27 -19.82
CA TYR A 104 0.37 17.25 -20.74
C TYR A 104 -1.01 16.68 -20.36
N ALA A 105 -1.43 16.82 -19.10
CA ALA A 105 -2.71 16.35 -18.58
C ALA A 105 -3.55 17.52 -18.06
N SER A 106 -3.89 18.46 -18.93
CA SER A 106 -4.62 19.68 -18.52
C SER A 106 -5.86 19.34 -17.69
N GLY A 107 -6.01 20.02 -16.55
CA GLY A 107 -7.16 19.82 -15.66
C GLY A 107 -7.00 18.72 -14.62
N TRP A 108 -5.95 17.90 -14.65
CA TRP A 108 -5.75 16.75 -13.74
C TRP A 108 -5.84 17.12 -12.25
N LYS A 109 -5.49 18.35 -11.88
CA LYS A 109 -5.59 18.82 -10.49
C LYS A 109 -7.02 18.95 -10.00
N LYS A 110 -7.95 19.29 -10.92
CA LYS A 110 -9.37 19.46 -10.62
C LYS A 110 -10.13 18.15 -10.82
N ASP A 111 -9.83 17.47 -11.90
CA ASP A 111 -10.43 16.19 -12.26
C ASP A 111 -9.34 15.18 -12.62
N PRO A 112 -8.92 14.32 -11.65
CA PRO A 112 -7.90 13.33 -11.89
C PRO A 112 -8.33 12.22 -12.85
N SER A 113 -9.62 12.10 -13.21
CA SER A 113 -10.10 11.08 -14.15
C SER A 113 -9.47 11.23 -15.54
N VAL A 114 -9.01 12.43 -15.90
CA VAL A 114 -8.28 12.69 -17.16
C VAL A 114 -6.99 11.86 -17.26
N LEU A 115 -6.42 11.42 -16.13
CA LEU A 115 -5.23 10.56 -16.14
C LEU A 115 -5.53 9.16 -16.67
N THR A 116 -6.77 8.67 -16.57
CA THR A 116 -7.17 7.34 -17.06
C THR A 116 -7.12 7.25 -18.59
N VAL A 117 -7.40 8.36 -19.26
CA VAL A 117 -7.50 8.42 -20.74
C VAL A 117 -6.23 8.97 -21.38
N LEU A 118 -5.19 9.28 -20.59
CA LEU A 118 -3.89 9.65 -21.14
C LEU A 118 -3.34 8.48 -21.95
N ASP A 119 -3.18 8.70 -23.26
CA ASP A 119 -2.40 7.75 -24.05
C ASP A 119 -0.93 7.78 -23.59
N CYS A 120 -0.31 6.61 -23.60
CA CYS A 120 1.12 6.51 -23.27
C CYS A 120 1.99 7.40 -24.19
N ASP A 121 1.51 7.73 -25.37
CA ASP A 121 2.23 8.56 -26.33
C ASP A 121 2.01 10.08 -26.14
N ASP A 122 1.02 10.51 -25.34
CA ASP A 122 0.72 11.92 -25.07
C ASP A 122 1.84 12.66 -24.33
N ILE A 123 2.57 11.94 -23.48
CA ILE A 123 3.68 12.49 -22.71
C ILE A 123 5.00 11.96 -23.25
N PRO A 124 5.93 12.80 -23.70
CA PRO A 124 7.25 12.33 -24.14
C PRO A 124 7.99 11.56 -23.04
N ASP A 125 8.56 10.42 -23.38
CA ASP A 125 9.29 9.55 -22.44
C ASP A 125 10.35 10.28 -21.63
N LYS A 126 11.09 11.18 -22.29
CA LYS A 126 12.12 11.98 -21.67
C LYS A 126 11.60 12.89 -20.55
N GLU A 127 10.38 13.41 -20.67
CA GLU A 127 9.77 14.28 -19.65
C GLU A 127 9.45 13.50 -18.38
N ILE A 128 8.80 12.33 -18.52
CA ILE A 128 8.52 11.43 -17.39
C ILE A 128 9.82 10.97 -16.73
N TRP A 129 10.79 10.52 -17.53
CA TRP A 129 12.04 10.01 -17.00
C TRP A 129 12.84 11.08 -16.26
N ASN A 130 12.97 12.28 -16.81
CA ASN A 130 13.68 13.38 -16.19
C ASN A 130 13.03 13.83 -14.87
N ALA A 131 11.70 13.92 -14.84
CA ALA A 131 10.94 14.24 -13.62
C ALA A 131 11.22 13.22 -12.53
N HIS A 132 11.12 11.92 -12.87
CA HIS A 132 11.40 10.83 -11.94
C HIS A 132 12.86 10.86 -11.45
N GLN A 133 13.85 11.01 -12.34
CA GLN A 133 15.25 11.06 -11.96
C GLN A 133 15.57 12.25 -11.03
N SER A 134 14.90 13.38 -11.23
CA SER A 134 15.06 14.53 -10.33
C SER A 134 14.49 14.26 -8.94
N ALA A 135 13.32 13.60 -8.85
CA ALA A 135 12.74 13.17 -7.57
C ALA A 135 13.62 12.10 -6.89
N LYS A 136 14.16 11.15 -7.68
CA LYS A 136 15.06 10.10 -7.17
C LYS A 136 16.34 10.68 -6.59
N LYS A 137 16.95 11.66 -7.24
CA LYS A 137 18.15 12.34 -6.70
C LYS A 137 17.89 12.93 -5.31
N ARG A 138 16.75 13.59 -5.11
CA ARG A 138 16.40 14.14 -3.78
C ARG A 138 16.24 13.03 -2.72
N LEU A 139 15.62 11.89 -3.09
CA LEU A 139 15.53 10.75 -2.18
C LEU A 139 16.92 10.21 -1.83
N ILE A 140 17.80 10.02 -2.82
CA ILE A 140 19.15 9.51 -2.61
C ILE A 140 20.01 10.47 -1.79
N GLU A 141 19.89 11.78 -2.00
CA GLU A 141 20.54 12.79 -1.17
C GLU A 141 20.11 12.68 0.30
N GLU A 142 18.81 12.47 0.56
CA GLU A 142 18.32 12.27 1.92
C GLU A 142 18.85 10.96 2.52
N VAL A 143 18.75 9.84 1.78
CA VAL A 143 19.26 8.53 2.21
C VAL A 143 20.74 8.60 2.59
N ASN A 144 21.56 9.29 1.80
CA ASN A 144 23.01 9.39 2.01
C ASN A 144 23.40 10.15 3.28
N LYS A 145 22.48 10.89 3.91
CA LYS A 145 22.70 11.47 5.25
C LYS A 145 22.61 10.41 6.37
N HIS A 146 22.00 9.26 6.10
CA HIS A 146 21.69 8.21 7.08
C HIS A 146 22.48 6.91 6.88
N THR A 147 23.41 6.87 5.93
CA THR A 147 24.24 5.68 5.66
C THR A 147 25.67 6.02 5.37
N VAL A 148 26.59 5.13 5.77
CA VAL A 148 28.01 5.24 5.43
C VAL A 148 28.33 4.65 4.06
N THR A 149 27.46 3.81 3.51
CA THR A 149 27.60 3.25 2.16
C THR A 149 26.76 4.07 1.20
N PRO A 150 27.36 4.87 0.32
CA PRO A 150 26.58 5.79 -0.51
C PRO A 150 25.69 5.03 -1.52
N PHE A 151 24.46 5.47 -1.59
CA PHE A 151 23.51 5.13 -2.64
C PHE A 151 23.72 6.03 -3.84
N ASP A 152 23.32 5.58 -5.02
CA ASP A 152 23.43 6.37 -6.26
C ASP A 152 22.08 6.40 -7.02
N SER A 153 21.92 7.38 -7.89
CA SER A 153 20.66 7.57 -8.64
C SER A 153 20.54 6.68 -9.88
N ASP A 154 21.61 6.01 -10.30
CA ASP A 154 21.59 5.17 -11.50
C ASP A 154 21.23 3.71 -11.16
N THR A 155 21.41 3.30 -9.90
CA THR A 155 21.08 1.97 -9.41
C THR A 155 19.57 1.84 -9.16
N LEU A 156 18.97 0.72 -9.61
CA LEU A 156 17.58 0.38 -9.34
C LEU A 156 17.27 0.44 -7.84
N THR A 157 16.33 1.31 -7.47
CA THR A 157 15.99 1.61 -6.08
C THR A 157 14.63 1.04 -5.72
N ILE A 158 14.61 0.05 -4.83
CA ILE A 158 13.39 -0.54 -4.27
C ILE A 158 13.11 0.10 -2.91
N ALA A 159 11.92 0.63 -2.71
CA ALA A 159 11.50 1.18 -1.42
C ALA A 159 10.31 0.44 -0.83
N SER A 160 10.32 0.32 0.49
CA SER A 160 9.21 -0.25 1.28
C SER A 160 9.10 0.49 2.60
N ALA A 161 7.95 1.13 2.85
CA ALA A 161 7.72 1.87 4.08
C ALA A 161 6.32 1.61 4.64
N ARG A 162 6.26 1.19 5.93
CA ARG A 162 4.99 0.84 6.58
C ARG A 162 5.14 0.64 8.09
N ARG A 163 4.02 0.52 8.79
CA ARG A 163 4.05 -0.05 10.15
C ARG A 163 4.59 -1.47 10.09
N VAL A 164 5.49 -1.80 11.00
CA VAL A 164 6.08 -3.14 11.09
C VAL A 164 5.12 -4.01 11.90
N VAL A 165 4.32 -4.82 11.21
CA VAL A 165 3.37 -5.78 11.80
C VAL A 165 3.43 -7.11 11.05
N PRO A 166 3.06 -8.24 11.69
CA PRO A 166 3.28 -9.58 11.13
C PRO A 166 2.71 -9.80 9.73
N TYR A 167 1.45 -9.42 9.51
CA TYR A 167 0.78 -9.67 8.22
C TYR A 167 1.37 -8.89 7.05
N LYS A 168 2.08 -7.79 7.29
CA LYS A 168 2.76 -7.02 6.25
C LYS A 168 4.06 -7.66 5.76
N ARG A 169 4.54 -8.68 6.45
CA ARG A 169 5.72 -9.48 6.10
C ARG A 169 6.93 -8.66 5.65
N PRO A 170 7.40 -7.67 6.41
CA PRO A 170 8.51 -6.80 5.99
C PRO A 170 9.82 -7.57 5.74
N GLU A 171 9.96 -8.78 6.32
CA GLU A 171 11.11 -9.65 6.15
C GLU A 171 11.00 -10.62 4.95
N LEU A 172 9.94 -10.56 4.11
CA LEU A 172 9.75 -11.51 3.01
C LEU A 172 10.93 -11.49 2.03
N LEU A 173 11.46 -10.30 1.74
CA LEU A 173 12.62 -10.12 0.87
C LEU A 173 13.89 -10.84 1.39
N TYR A 174 13.97 -11.10 2.70
CA TYR A 174 15.10 -11.72 3.37
C TYR A 174 14.86 -13.21 3.70
N GLN A 175 13.85 -13.82 3.08
CA GLN A 175 13.53 -15.24 3.35
C GLN A 175 14.66 -16.18 2.89
N ASN A 176 15.34 -15.84 1.79
CA ASN A 176 16.49 -16.55 1.27
C ASN A 176 17.59 -15.53 0.89
N LEU A 177 18.61 -15.40 1.74
CA LEU A 177 19.67 -14.40 1.56
C LEU A 177 20.57 -14.72 0.37
N GLU A 178 20.88 -16.02 0.13
CA GLU A 178 21.72 -16.42 -1.01
C GLU A 178 21.01 -16.11 -2.33
N ARG A 179 19.73 -16.43 -2.41
CA ARG A 179 18.92 -16.11 -3.58
C ARG A 179 18.86 -14.60 -3.84
N LEU A 180 18.71 -13.80 -2.77
CA LEU A 180 18.73 -12.35 -2.89
C LEU A 180 20.08 -11.82 -3.39
N LYS A 181 21.20 -12.37 -2.92
CA LYS A 181 22.55 -12.01 -3.41
C LYS A 181 22.70 -12.27 -4.90
N GLU A 182 22.31 -13.47 -5.36
CA GLU A 182 22.37 -13.86 -6.76
C GLU A 182 21.56 -12.90 -7.65
N VAL A 183 20.32 -12.65 -7.26
CA VAL A 183 19.38 -11.81 -8.04
C VAL A 183 19.83 -10.36 -8.07
N ALA A 184 20.17 -9.80 -6.93
CA ALA A 184 20.54 -8.39 -6.83
C ALA A 184 21.90 -8.08 -7.48
N GLY A 185 22.93 -8.90 -7.21
CA GLY A 185 24.24 -8.85 -7.86
C GLY A 185 24.83 -7.44 -8.00
N GLY A 186 24.67 -6.59 -7.01
CA GLY A 186 25.12 -5.18 -7.04
C GLY A 186 24.25 -4.22 -7.87
N ARG A 187 23.18 -4.72 -8.51
CA ARG A 187 22.29 -3.94 -9.40
C ARG A 187 21.07 -3.34 -8.70
N VAL A 188 20.89 -3.62 -7.42
CA VAL A 188 19.72 -3.19 -6.63
C VAL A 188 20.19 -2.52 -5.35
N GLN A 189 19.52 -1.45 -4.98
CA GLN A 189 19.62 -0.84 -3.65
C GLN A 189 18.23 -0.76 -3.02
N ILE A 190 18.14 -0.91 -1.70
CA ILE A 190 16.88 -1.10 -0.99
C ILE A 190 16.77 -0.10 0.14
N ILE A 191 15.64 0.60 0.20
CA ILE A 191 15.33 1.59 1.24
C ILE A 191 14.12 1.09 2.01
N HIS A 192 14.31 0.81 3.29
CA HIS A 192 13.21 0.54 4.22
C HIS A 192 12.97 1.74 5.13
N ALA A 193 11.72 1.95 5.50
CA ALA A 193 11.34 2.84 6.58
C ALA A 193 10.10 2.29 7.29
N GLY A 194 9.90 2.71 8.52
CA GLY A 194 8.72 2.30 9.26
C GLY A 194 8.86 2.56 10.74
N ASN A 195 7.74 2.46 11.44
CA ASN A 195 7.68 2.66 12.88
C ASN A 195 7.16 1.41 13.56
N ALA A 196 7.78 1.06 14.69
CA ALA A 196 7.28 0.10 15.66
C ALA A 196 6.72 0.86 16.86
N HIS A 197 5.62 0.38 17.43
CA HIS A 197 5.15 0.95 18.69
C HIS A 197 6.19 0.69 19.80
N PRO A 198 6.45 1.64 20.71
CA PRO A 198 7.46 1.47 21.76
C PRO A 198 7.26 0.24 22.65
N SER A 199 6.02 -0.21 22.84
CA SER A 199 5.69 -1.43 23.59
C SER A 199 5.60 -2.70 22.74
N ASP A 200 5.75 -2.61 21.40
CA ASP A 200 5.67 -3.74 20.48
C ASP A 200 7.05 -4.36 20.27
N LYS A 201 7.42 -5.28 21.16
CA LYS A 201 8.69 -6.00 21.11
C LYS A 201 8.88 -6.79 19.83
N PHE A 202 7.82 -7.41 19.31
CA PHE A 202 7.88 -8.17 18.06
C PHE A 202 8.34 -7.28 16.89
N SER A 203 7.69 -6.12 16.71
CA SER A 203 8.03 -5.20 15.62
C SER A 203 9.44 -4.62 15.75
N GLN A 204 9.89 -4.35 16.99
CA GLN A 204 11.27 -3.92 17.25
C GLN A 204 12.28 -5.00 16.86
N ASP A 205 12.02 -6.27 17.24
CA ASP A 205 12.88 -7.40 16.89
C ASP A 205 12.93 -7.65 15.37
N VAL A 206 11.83 -7.43 14.67
CA VAL A 206 11.80 -7.49 13.19
C VAL A 206 12.71 -6.43 12.59
N ILE A 207 12.62 -5.18 13.03
CA ILE A 207 13.50 -4.09 12.55
C ILE A 207 14.97 -4.43 12.82
N GLN A 208 15.28 -4.89 14.04
CA GLN A 208 16.64 -5.28 14.41
C GLN A 208 17.18 -6.38 13.47
N ARG A 209 16.39 -7.44 13.21
CA ARG A 209 16.79 -8.50 12.26
C ARG A 209 17.00 -7.97 10.84
N MET A 210 16.14 -7.06 10.35
CA MET A 210 16.31 -6.46 9.05
C MET A 210 17.63 -5.68 8.95
N VAL A 211 17.98 -4.89 9.97
CA VAL A 211 19.26 -4.16 10.04
C VAL A 211 20.45 -5.12 10.11
N GLN A 212 20.37 -6.20 10.90
CA GLN A 212 21.44 -7.22 10.97
C GLN A 212 21.65 -7.92 9.62
N ARG A 213 20.55 -8.29 8.93
CA ARG A 213 20.61 -8.91 7.59
C ARG A 213 21.17 -7.95 6.54
N SER A 214 20.86 -6.67 6.62
CA SER A 214 21.44 -5.67 5.73
C SER A 214 22.96 -5.63 5.82
N SER A 215 23.50 -5.73 7.02
CA SER A 215 24.96 -5.77 7.26
C SER A 215 25.63 -6.99 6.63
N SER A 216 24.96 -8.16 6.63
CA SER A 216 25.46 -9.40 6.00
C SER A 216 25.40 -9.38 4.47
N LEU A 217 24.60 -8.48 3.89
CA LEU A 217 24.41 -8.35 2.44
C LEU A 217 25.17 -7.19 1.80
N LYS A 218 25.89 -6.37 2.59
CA LYS A 218 26.49 -5.10 2.18
C LYS A 218 27.36 -5.13 0.90
N ASP A 219 28.02 -6.27 0.65
CA ASP A 219 28.90 -6.43 -0.52
C ASP A 219 28.10 -6.81 -1.81
N PHE A 220 26.82 -7.12 -1.69
CA PHE A 220 25.96 -7.56 -2.78
C PHE A 220 24.77 -6.64 -3.01
N VAL A 221 24.22 -6.06 -1.95
CA VAL A 221 23.03 -5.19 -1.99
C VAL A 221 23.21 -4.08 -0.97
N LYS A 222 23.11 -2.82 -1.41
CA LYS A 222 23.02 -1.69 -0.47
C LYS A 222 21.63 -1.66 0.15
N ILE A 223 21.55 -1.70 1.47
CA ILE A 223 20.28 -1.68 2.20
C ILE A 223 20.37 -0.67 3.33
N VAL A 224 19.37 0.19 3.46
CA VAL A 224 19.23 1.14 4.57
C VAL A 224 17.85 1.03 5.18
N PHE A 225 17.77 1.20 6.49
CA PHE A 225 16.53 1.41 7.24
C PHE A 225 16.53 2.85 7.75
N LEU A 226 15.58 3.66 7.24
CA LEU A 226 15.42 5.05 7.65
C LEU A 226 14.51 5.12 8.87
N GLU A 227 15.01 5.74 9.91
CA GLU A 227 14.27 5.98 11.15
C GLU A 227 13.31 7.17 11.02
N ASN A 228 12.43 7.32 12.01
CA ASN A 228 11.50 8.46 12.12
C ASN A 228 10.62 8.66 10.86
N TYR A 229 10.09 7.56 10.33
CA TYR A 229 9.18 7.61 9.18
C TYR A 229 8.01 8.55 9.46
N ASN A 230 7.90 9.59 8.66
CA ASN A 230 6.94 10.67 8.76
C ASN A 230 6.39 11.05 7.37
N PRO A 231 5.39 11.95 7.26
CA PRO A 231 4.81 12.33 5.98
C PRO A 231 5.79 12.92 4.96
N ASP A 232 6.82 13.64 5.39
CA ASP A 232 7.78 14.26 4.47
C ASP A 232 8.72 13.20 3.89
N LEU A 233 9.23 12.29 4.72
CA LEU A 233 9.99 11.13 4.26
C LEU A 233 9.13 10.23 3.35
N ALA A 234 7.84 10.05 3.69
CA ALA A 234 6.92 9.30 2.85
C ALA A 234 6.80 9.88 1.45
N LYS A 235 6.67 11.21 1.31
CA LYS A 235 6.61 11.91 0.01
C LYS A 235 7.88 11.69 -0.81
N LEU A 236 9.06 11.81 -0.18
CA LEU A 236 10.34 11.53 -0.84
C LEU A 236 10.41 10.08 -1.35
N MET A 237 10.04 9.12 -0.52
CA MET A 237 10.11 7.70 -0.86
C MET A 237 9.15 7.31 -1.98
N VAL A 238 7.87 7.74 -1.93
CA VAL A 238 6.87 7.39 -2.95
C VAL A 238 7.07 8.13 -4.27
N SER A 239 7.93 9.14 -4.32
CA SER A 239 8.26 9.84 -5.56
C SER A 239 9.63 9.49 -6.14
N GLY A 240 10.58 9.11 -5.28
CA GLY A 240 11.97 8.90 -5.69
C GLY A 240 12.40 7.44 -5.79
N ALA A 241 11.61 6.48 -5.34
CA ALA A 241 11.88 5.07 -5.60
C ALA A 241 11.56 4.70 -7.06
N ASP A 242 12.22 3.68 -7.59
CA ASP A 242 11.85 3.10 -8.89
C ASP A 242 10.73 2.07 -8.72
N VAL A 243 10.82 1.29 -7.64
CA VAL A 243 9.85 0.23 -7.31
C VAL A 243 9.36 0.40 -5.88
N TRP A 244 8.05 0.33 -5.70
CA TRP A 244 7.38 0.30 -4.42
C TRP A 244 7.00 -1.13 -4.06
N LEU A 245 7.68 -1.69 -3.04
CA LEU A 245 7.50 -3.07 -2.62
C LEU A 245 6.45 -3.20 -1.52
N ASN A 246 5.41 -4.01 -1.76
CA ASN A 246 4.41 -4.40 -0.79
C ASN A 246 4.27 -5.92 -0.73
N THR A 247 4.33 -6.47 0.49
CA THR A 247 4.34 -7.92 0.72
C THR A 247 3.29 -8.38 1.74
N PRO A 248 2.07 -7.81 1.81
CA PRO A 248 1.09 -8.27 2.80
C PRO A 248 0.71 -9.74 2.59
N MET A 249 0.31 -10.40 3.67
CA MET A 249 -0.42 -11.68 3.56
C MET A 249 -1.76 -11.39 2.89
N ARG A 250 -2.14 -12.23 1.94
CA ARG A 250 -3.42 -12.08 1.23
C ARG A 250 -4.59 -12.13 2.21
N LEU A 251 -5.60 -11.32 1.96
CA LEU A 251 -6.81 -11.11 2.73
C LEU A 251 -6.59 -10.35 4.07
N PHE A 252 -5.37 -9.86 4.33
CA PHE A 252 -5.07 -9.10 5.55
C PHE A 252 -4.84 -7.60 5.30
N GLU A 253 -4.64 -7.17 4.06
CA GLU A 253 -4.54 -5.75 3.70
C GLU A 253 -5.91 -5.24 3.27
N ALA A 254 -6.55 -4.43 4.09
CA ALA A 254 -7.86 -3.87 3.78
C ALA A 254 -7.90 -3.08 2.47
N SER A 255 -6.89 -2.26 2.23
CA SER A 255 -6.72 -1.52 0.99
C SER A 255 -5.23 -1.28 0.69
N GLY A 256 -4.51 -0.64 1.60
CA GLY A 256 -3.25 0.01 1.30
C GLY A 256 -3.45 1.25 0.41
N THR A 257 -2.70 2.30 0.67
CA THR A 257 -2.73 3.52 -0.15
C THR A 257 -1.35 3.97 -0.59
N SER A 258 -0.30 3.37 -0.02
CA SER A 258 1.08 3.75 -0.34
C SER A 258 1.45 3.46 -1.79
N GLY A 259 0.99 2.33 -2.33
CA GLY A 259 1.17 2.01 -3.74
C GLY A 259 0.44 2.97 -4.68
N MET A 260 -0.77 3.43 -4.33
CA MET A 260 -1.47 4.47 -5.07
C MET A 260 -0.68 5.80 -5.08
N LYS A 261 -0.05 6.15 -3.93
CA LYS A 261 0.81 7.34 -3.79
C LYS A 261 2.07 7.23 -4.62
N ALA A 262 2.61 6.03 -4.76
CA ALA A 262 3.72 5.73 -5.64
C ALA A 262 3.31 5.91 -7.13
N CYS A 263 2.16 5.39 -7.52
CA CYS A 263 1.64 5.47 -8.89
C CYS A 263 1.56 6.90 -9.44
N VAL A 264 1.10 7.89 -8.65
CA VAL A 264 0.98 9.27 -9.14
C VAL A 264 2.32 9.90 -9.55
N ASN A 265 3.43 9.30 -9.08
CA ASN A 265 4.80 9.71 -9.40
C ASN A 265 5.46 8.78 -10.44
N GLY A 266 4.73 7.85 -11.02
CA GLY A 266 5.27 6.87 -11.96
C GLY A 266 6.13 5.79 -11.30
N VAL A 267 6.11 5.67 -9.98
CA VAL A 267 6.80 4.60 -9.24
C VAL A 267 6.00 3.30 -9.35
N LEU A 268 6.67 2.22 -9.74
CA LEU A 268 6.03 0.96 -10.11
C LEU A 268 5.78 0.07 -8.88
N ASN A 269 4.59 -0.50 -8.78
CA ASN A 269 4.28 -1.44 -7.71
C ASN A 269 4.82 -2.84 -8.01
N LEU A 270 5.49 -3.44 -7.01
CA LEU A 270 5.78 -4.86 -6.94
C LEU A 270 5.13 -5.37 -5.66
N SER A 271 3.99 -6.05 -5.80
CA SER A 271 3.13 -6.33 -4.63
C SER A 271 2.42 -7.67 -4.73
N THR A 272 2.20 -8.31 -3.56
CA THR A 272 1.20 -9.38 -3.49
C THR A 272 -0.17 -8.83 -3.85
N LEU A 273 -1.00 -9.67 -4.47
CA LEU A 273 -2.38 -9.31 -4.82
C LEU A 273 -3.24 -9.32 -3.56
N ASP A 274 -3.39 -8.14 -2.96
CA ASP A 274 -4.23 -7.89 -1.80
C ASP A 274 -4.68 -6.42 -1.76
N GLY A 275 -5.77 -6.14 -1.07
CA GLY A 275 -6.35 -4.81 -1.00
C GLY A 275 -6.57 -4.19 -2.39
N TRP A 276 -6.22 -2.92 -2.54
CA TRP A 276 -6.40 -2.17 -3.78
C TRP A 276 -5.64 -2.75 -4.98
N TRP A 277 -4.50 -3.46 -4.74
CA TRP A 277 -3.67 -3.92 -5.84
C TRP A 277 -4.28 -5.06 -6.64
N ILE A 278 -5.25 -5.79 -6.10
CA ILE A 278 -6.08 -6.72 -6.88
C ILE A 278 -6.82 -5.95 -7.99
N GLU A 279 -7.51 -4.88 -7.62
CA GLU A 279 -8.24 -4.03 -8.55
C GLU A 279 -7.29 -3.27 -9.50
N GLY A 280 -6.19 -2.72 -8.96
CA GLY A 280 -5.20 -1.99 -9.75
C GLY A 280 -4.54 -2.86 -10.82
N TYR A 281 -4.09 -4.05 -10.45
CA TYR A 281 -3.49 -5.01 -11.36
C TYR A 281 -4.49 -5.57 -12.37
N SER A 282 -5.74 -5.79 -11.96
CA SER A 282 -6.82 -6.23 -12.86
C SER A 282 -7.17 -5.16 -13.90
N LYS A 283 -7.15 -3.88 -13.52
CA LYS A 283 -7.40 -2.76 -14.43
C LYS A 283 -6.28 -2.60 -15.45
N ASP A 284 -5.03 -2.72 -15.03
CA ASP A 284 -3.88 -2.63 -15.91
C ASP A 284 -2.69 -3.47 -15.40
N PRO A 285 -2.52 -4.71 -15.87
CA PRO A 285 -1.41 -5.58 -15.48
C PRO A 285 -0.03 -5.06 -15.89
N GLU A 286 0.03 -4.13 -16.85
CA GLU A 286 1.29 -3.52 -17.27
C GLU A 286 1.71 -2.32 -16.42
N SER A 287 0.92 -1.91 -15.44
CA SER A 287 1.26 -0.81 -14.52
C SER A 287 2.22 -1.19 -13.38
N GLY A 288 2.60 -2.47 -13.28
CA GLY A 288 3.50 -2.99 -12.25
C GLY A 288 3.58 -4.51 -12.28
N TRP A 289 3.97 -5.13 -11.16
CA TRP A 289 4.13 -6.58 -11.07
C TRP A 289 3.41 -7.15 -9.85
N ARG A 290 2.89 -8.37 -10.00
CA ARG A 290 2.34 -9.15 -8.90
C ARG A 290 3.41 -10.04 -8.26
N ILE A 291 3.22 -10.37 -6.99
CA ILE A 291 3.98 -11.37 -6.26
C ILE A 291 3.03 -12.52 -5.90
N GLY A 292 3.45 -13.73 -6.20
CA GLY A 292 2.71 -14.95 -5.89
C GLY A 292 1.49 -15.18 -6.79
N PRO A 293 0.74 -16.26 -6.54
CA PRO A 293 -0.38 -16.67 -7.37
C PRO A 293 -1.59 -15.74 -7.24
N LEU A 294 -2.47 -15.79 -8.24
CA LEU A 294 -3.78 -15.11 -8.23
C LEU A 294 -4.80 -15.72 -7.24
N ALA A 295 -4.38 -16.65 -6.40
CA ALA A 295 -5.25 -17.34 -5.46
C ALA A 295 -5.81 -16.38 -4.38
N ARG A 296 -7.11 -16.53 -4.08
CA ARG A 296 -7.83 -15.76 -3.05
C ARG A 296 -7.71 -16.37 -1.65
N ALA A 297 -7.13 -17.56 -1.49
CA ALA A 297 -6.99 -18.24 -0.20
C ALA A 297 -5.67 -17.90 0.49
N THR A 298 -5.71 -17.79 1.82
CA THR A 298 -4.50 -17.71 2.65
C THR A 298 -4.09 -19.10 3.07
N ASP A 299 -2.81 -19.42 2.91
CA ASP A 299 -2.26 -20.70 3.31
C ASP A 299 -0.88 -20.51 3.98
N GLY A 300 -0.89 -19.81 5.07
CA GLY A 300 0.19 -19.67 6.06
C GLY A 300 1.62 -19.65 5.51
N GLU A 301 2.43 -20.54 6.04
CA GLU A 301 3.88 -20.61 5.77
C GLU A 301 4.20 -21.11 4.34
N ALA A 302 3.37 -21.96 3.74
CA ALA A 302 3.57 -22.44 2.38
C ALA A 302 3.52 -21.29 1.37
N HIS A 303 2.55 -20.41 1.47
CA HIS A 303 2.46 -19.21 0.63
C HIS A 303 3.62 -18.24 0.86
N ARG A 304 4.16 -18.18 2.06
CA ARG A 304 5.31 -17.31 2.34
C ARG A 304 6.54 -17.71 1.50
N LYS A 305 6.82 -19.00 1.35
CA LYS A 305 7.93 -19.49 0.53
C LYS A 305 7.67 -19.27 -0.96
N ILE A 306 6.45 -19.54 -1.40
CA ILE A 306 6.04 -19.33 -2.80
C ILE A 306 6.16 -17.84 -3.15
N ASP A 307 5.64 -16.95 -2.32
CA ASP A 307 5.70 -15.52 -2.54
C ASP A 307 7.14 -14.98 -2.54
N ALA A 308 8.01 -15.50 -1.66
CA ALA A 308 9.40 -15.10 -1.64
C ALA A 308 10.14 -15.52 -2.91
N GLU A 309 9.93 -16.75 -3.38
CA GLU A 309 10.57 -17.23 -4.61
C GLU A 309 10.02 -16.50 -5.86
N ASP A 310 8.71 -16.24 -5.91
CA ASP A 310 8.14 -15.45 -6.99
C ASP A 310 8.65 -14.00 -6.98
N LEU A 311 8.81 -13.38 -5.80
CA LEU A 311 9.44 -12.06 -5.66
C LEU A 311 10.85 -12.04 -6.28
N TYR A 312 11.69 -13.04 -5.97
CA TYR A 312 13.03 -13.14 -6.55
C TYR A 312 12.97 -13.39 -8.07
N THR A 313 12.02 -14.19 -8.52
CA THR A 313 11.78 -14.48 -9.93
C THR A 313 11.37 -13.22 -10.70
N GLN A 314 10.42 -12.44 -10.15
CA GLN A 314 10.02 -11.15 -10.74
C GLN A 314 11.21 -10.18 -10.82
N LEU A 315 12.00 -10.07 -9.75
CA LEU A 315 13.20 -9.23 -9.75
C LEU A 315 14.20 -9.67 -10.81
N GLN A 316 14.47 -10.98 -10.91
CA GLN A 316 15.49 -11.53 -11.79
C GLN A 316 15.15 -11.46 -13.28
N PHE A 317 13.90 -11.78 -13.63
CA PHE A 317 13.51 -11.99 -15.02
C PHE A 317 12.68 -10.86 -15.62
N GLU A 318 12.10 -9.99 -14.79
CA GLU A 318 11.26 -8.87 -15.24
C GLU A 318 11.84 -7.52 -14.84
N VAL A 319 11.90 -7.23 -13.55
CA VAL A 319 12.18 -5.89 -13.02
C VAL A 319 13.60 -5.41 -13.36
N ILE A 320 14.63 -6.22 -13.06
CA ILE A 320 16.03 -5.85 -13.31
C ILE A 320 16.34 -5.78 -14.81
N PRO A 321 15.95 -6.77 -15.64
CA PRO A 321 16.16 -6.71 -17.08
C PRO A 321 15.46 -5.50 -17.72
N GLU A 322 14.22 -5.23 -17.38
CA GLU A 322 13.47 -4.10 -17.94
C GLU A 322 14.10 -2.75 -17.58
N TYR A 323 14.63 -2.60 -16.35
CA TYR A 323 15.31 -1.38 -15.93
C TYR A 323 16.64 -1.13 -16.66
N TYR A 324 17.46 -2.17 -16.87
CA TYR A 324 18.83 -2.01 -17.36
C TYR A 324 19.02 -2.30 -18.84
N TYR A 325 18.27 -3.26 -19.43
CA TYR A 325 18.61 -3.85 -20.72
C TYR A 325 17.61 -3.56 -21.83
N GLU A 326 16.36 -3.29 -21.54
CA GLU A 326 15.29 -3.10 -22.52
C GLU A 326 15.11 -1.64 -22.98
N ASN A 327 16.19 -0.87 -23.04
CA ASN A 327 16.22 0.51 -23.56
C ASN A 327 15.21 1.48 -22.89
N ARG A 328 14.73 1.15 -21.69
CA ARG A 328 13.82 1.91 -20.83
C ARG A 328 12.46 2.29 -21.41
N ILE A 329 12.17 2.01 -22.66
CA ILE A 329 10.88 2.33 -23.29
C ILE A 329 9.74 1.64 -22.57
N ARG A 330 9.89 0.33 -22.33
CA ARG A 330 8.87 -0.47 -21.63
C ARG A 330 8.70 -0.01 -20.17
N TRP A 331 9.80 0.30 -19.47
CA TRP A 331 9.77 0.84 -18.12
C TRP A 331 8.97 2.15 -18.05
N ILE A 332 9.28 3.10 -18.93
CA ILE A 332 8.60 4.41 -18.97
C ILE A 332 7.13 4.24 -19.36
N ARG A 333 6.82 3.32 -20.24
CA ARG A 333 5.42 2.97 -20.56
C ARG A 333 4.67 2.47 -19.33
N ARG A 334 5.27 1.58 -18.51
CA ARG A 334 4.70 1.17 -17.22
C ARG A 334 4.50 2.35 -16.27
N MET A 335 5.46 3.27 -16.21
CA MET A 335 5.33 4.48 -15.37
C MET A 335 4.10 5.31 -15.76
N LYS A 336 3.87 5.52 -17.04
CA LYS A 336 2.69 6.24 -17.56
C LYS A 336 1.39 5.49 -17.22
N ARG A 337 1.36 4.18 -17.38
CA ARG A 337 0.23 3.33 -16.99
C ARG A 337 -0.04 3.38 -15.48
N ALA A 338 1.00 3.35 -14.66
CA ALA A 338 0.86 3.52 -13.21
C ALA A 338 0.23 4.88 -12.86
N ILE A 339 0.65 5.97 -13.52
CA ILE A 339 0.03 7.29 -13.37
C ILE A 339 -1.46 7.23 -13.77
N GLY A 340 -1.79 6.54 -14.86
CA GLY A 340 -3.16 6.35 -15.35
C GLY A 340 -4.09 5.72 -14.32
N LEU A 341 -3.61 4.77 -13.49
CA LEU A 341 -4.40 4.17 -12.41
C LEU A 341 -4.95 5.20 -11.41
N VAL A 342 -4.25 6.32 -11.21
CA VAL A 342 -4.68 7.37 -10.27
C VAL A 342 -5.94 8.08 -10.76
N GLY A 343 -6.24 8.02 -12.07
CA GLY A 343 -7.51 8.47 -12.60
C GLY A 343 -8.72 7.76 -11.99
N PHE A 344 -8.55 6.53 -11.48
CA PHE A 344 -9.57 5.81 -10.70
C PHE A 344 -9.27 5.85 -9.18
N PHE A 345 -8.03 5.59 -8.74
CA PHE A 345 -7.69 5.48 -7.33
C PHE A 345 -7.40 6.84 -6.68
N ASN A 346 -8.37 7.75 -6.75
CA ASN A 346 -8.30 9.11 -6.22
C ASN A 346 -9.48 9.45 -5.30
N THR A 347 -9.33 10.51 -4.51
CA THR A 347 -10.35 10.94 -3.56
C THR A 347 -11.60 11.52 -4.22
N ASN A 348 -11.52 12.09 -5.42
CA ASN A 348 -12.70 12.63 -6.10
C ASN A 348 -13.71 11.51 -6.41
N ARG A 349 -13.25 10.42 -7.04
CA ARG A 349 -14.08 9.24 -7.29
C ARG A 349 -14.58 8.64 -5.97
N CYS A 350 -13.68 8.46 -4.99
CA CYS A 350 -14.02 7.88 -3.70
C CYS A 350 -15.14 8.67 -2.99
N VAL A 351 -15.03 10.01 -2.95
CA VAL A 351 -16.05 10.87 -2.33
C VAL A 351 -17.38 10.83 -3.11
N ASN A 352 -17.35 10.78 -4.44
CA ASN A 352 -18.56 10.64 -5.23
C ASN A 352 -19.30 9.33 -4.91
N GLU A 353 -18.58 8.21 -4.78
CA GLU A 353 -19.18 6.93 -4.35
C GLU A 353 -19.73 7.01 -2.91
N TYR A 354 -19.07 7.73 -2.00
CA TYR A 354 -19.64 8.00 -0.67
C TYR A 354 -20.95 8.80 -0.74
N ILE A 355 -21.00 9.83 -1.60
CA ILE A 355 -22.23 10.61 -1.80
C ILE A 355 -23.33 9.69 -2.32
N GLU A 356 -23.07 8.92 -3.37
CA GLU A 356 -24.05 8.09 -4.05
C GLU A 356 -24.54 6.91 -3.18
N LYS A 357 -23.67 6.23 -2.46
CA LYS A 357 -23.97 4.99 -1.74
C LYS A 357 -24.26 5.20 -0.25
N ALA A 358 -23.55 6.12 0.39
CA ALA A 358 -23.52 6.21 1.85
C ALA A 358 -24.22 7.45 2.41
N TRP A 359 -24.24 8.60 1.70
CA TRP A 359 -24.70 9.86 2.27
C TRP A 359 -26.04 10.36 1.70
N THR A 360 -26.45 9.89 0.52
CA THR A 360 -27.70 10.30 -0.12
C THR A 360 -28.74 9.19 -0.25
N ALA A 361 -28.43 8.01 0.30
CA ALA A 361 -29.35 6.85 0.29
C ALA A 361 -30.45 6.95 1.34
#